data_6494c6886a7a6ca966276ba3a388b8c2
#
_entry.id   6494c6886a7a6ca966276ba3a388b8c2
#
_cell.length_a   1.000
_cell.length_b   1.000
_cell.length_c   1.000
_cell.angle_alpha   90.00
_cell.angle_beta   90.00
_cell.angle_gamma   90.00
#
_symmetry.space_group_name_H-M   'P 1'
#
loop_
_entity.id
_entity.type
_entity.pdbx_description
1 polymer ?
#
loop_
_entity_poly.entity_id
_entity_poly.type
_entity_poly.pdbx_seq_one_letter_code
_entity_poly.pdbx_strand_id
1 'polypeptide(L)'
;DDTVSFAPGEVYKYFQQLNQIINSAEKNIFIVDPYLDASIFSHYLNSRNPEVTVRLLTGKRSKAVKPAAEKYIEEFGPVVEVKKSNQIHDRVIFIDGYSGWISGQSIKDAAKDKPTYLVAVSPDVIPDKLRAYESIWQSATKFE
;
A
#
# COMPACT_ATOMS: atom_id res chain seq x y z
N ASP A 1 8.11 8.81 17.05
CA ASP A 1 6.69 8.95 17.23
C ASP A 1 5.92 8.28 16.10
N ASP A 2 4.72 7.88 16.44
CA ASP A 2 3.96 6.96 15.62
C ASP A 2 2.91 7.63 14.74
N THR A 3 2.89 8.96 14.70
CA THR A 3 1.93 9.69 13.89
C THR A 3 2.60 10.83 13.16
N VAL A 4 2.37 10.90 11.85
CA VAL A 4 2.83 12.02 11.04
C VAL A 4 1.61 12.66 10.39
N SER A 5 1.44 13.97 10.61
CA SER A 5 0.34 14.75 10.05
C SER A 5 0.80 15.54 8.84
N PHE A 6 -0.11 15.70 7.89
CA PHE A 6 0.17 16.41 6.64
C PHE A 6 -0.93 17.43 6.40
N ALA A 7 -0.54 18.67 6.18
CA ALA A 7 -1.47 19.73 5.78
C ALA A 7 -1.82 19.60 4.29
N PRO A 8 -2.92 20.21 3.85
CA PRO A 8 -3.23 20.25 2.42
C PRO A 8 -2.07 20.83 1.63
N GLY A 9 -1.70 20.16 0.55
CA GLY A 9 -0.58 20.57 -0.30
C GLY A 9 0.76 19.93 0.08
N GLU A 10 0.88 19.28 1.24
CA GLU A 10 2.15 18.67 1.66
C GLU A 10 2.37 17.31 1.00
N VAL A 11 2.18 17.25 -0.31
CA VAL A 11 2.28 16.00 -1.07
C VAL A 11 3.70 15.42 -1.09
N TYR A 12 4.72 16.29 -1.11
CA TYR A 12 6.10 15.80 -1.10
C TYR A 12 6.48 15.23 0.27
N LYS A 13 6.02 15.85 1.33
CA LYS A 13 6.25 15.35 2.70
C LYS A 13 5.64 13.95 2.88
N TYR A 14 4.41 13.76 2.37
CA TYR A 14 3.76 12.45 2.40
C TYR A 14 4.56 11.43 1.56
N PHE A 15 4.94 11.82 0.36
CA PHE A 15 5.75 10.99 -0.53
C PHE A 15 7.05 10.52 0.15
N GLN A 16 7.77 11.43 0.79
CA GLN A 16 9.01 11.07 1.50
C GLN A 16 8.75 10.10 2.64
N GLN A 17 7.72 10.37 3.44
CA GLN A 17 7.42 9.53 4.61
C GLN A 17 7.01 8.12 4.17
N LEU A 18 6.16 8.00 3.17
CA LEU A 18 5.74 6.67 2.71
C LEU A 18 6.89 5.92 2.05
N ASN A 19 7.77 6.61 1.32
CA ASN A 19 8.95 5.95 0.77
C ASN A 19 9.88 5.44 1.86
N GLN A 20 10.03 6.15 2.98
CA GLN A 20 10.80 5.63 4.12
C GLN A 20 10.19 4.33 4.65
N ILE A 21 8.87 4.28 4.75
CA ILE A 21 8.16 3.08 5.20
C ILE A 21 8.40 1.92 4.22
N ILE A 22 8.23 2.17 2.93
CA ILE A 22 8.44 1.14 1.89
C ILE A 22 9.88 0.64 1.90
N ASN A 23 10.85 1.57 2.02
CA ASN A 23 12.27 1.22 2.04
C ASN A 23 12.68 0.39 3.26
N SER A 24 11.90 0.45 4.34
CA SER A 24 12.20 -0.31 5.55
C SER A 24 11.91 -1.79 5.42
N ALA A 25 11.15 -2.20 4.41
CA ALA A 25 10.76 -3.60 4.24
C ALA A 25 11.97 -4.44 3.83
N GLU A 26 12.10 -5.61 4.46
CA GLU A 26 13.17 -6.56 4.19
C GLU A 26 12.66 -7.85 3.55
N LYS A 27 11.37 -8.17 3.72
CA LYS A 27 10.79 -9.43 3.24
C LYS A 27 9.59 -9.22 2.34
N ASN A 28 8.57 -8.52 2.84
CA ASN A 28 7.35 -8.34 2.06
C ASN A 28 6.60 -7.07 2.46
N ILE A 29 5.78 -6.61 1.52
CA ILE A 29 4.90 -5.47 1.70
C ILE A 29 3.50 -5.93 1.30
N PHE A 30 2.50 -5.60 2.13
CA PHE A 30 1.10 -5.85 1.81
C PHE A 30 0.35 -4.53 1.94
N ILE A 31 -0.10 -3.98 0.81
CA ILE A 31 -0.81 -2.70 0.78
C ILE A 31 -2.28 -2.94 0.50
N VAL A 32 -3.12 -2.40 1.36
CA VAL A 32 -4.57 -2.41 1.22
C VAL A 32 -5.01 -0.97 0.97
N ASP A 33 -5.62 -0.70 -0.18
CA ASP A 33 -6.08 0.65 -0.52
C ASP A 33 -7.12 0.53 -1.64
N PRO A 34 -8.39 0.94 -1.41
CA PRO A 34 -9.45 0.77 -2.41
C PRO A 34 -9.22 1.52 -3.73
N TYR A 35 -8.33 2.50 -3.76
CA TYR A 35 -8.23 3.44 -4.89
C TYR A 35 -6.83 3.58 -5.46
N LEU A 36 -6.03 2.51 -5.43
CA LEU A 36 -4.69 2.55 -6.02
C LEU A 36 -4.74 2.85 -7.52
N ASP A 37 -3.69 3.50 -8.01
CA ASP A 37 -3.47 3.69 -9.44
C ASP A 37 -2.02 3.33 -9.78
N ALA A 38 -1.61 3.57 -11.02
CA ALA A 38 -0.29 3.18 -11.50
C ALA A 38 0.85 3.88 -10.74
N SER A 39 0.58 5.00 -10.09
CA SER A 39 1.61 5.75 -9.37
C SER A 39 2.18 4.98 -8.18
N ILE A 40 1.47 3.93 -7.69
CA ILE A 40 2.02 3.09 -6.62
C ILE A 40 3.36 2.47 -7.06
N PHE A 41 3.50 2.13 -8.33
CA PHE A 41 4.75 1.57 -8.86
C PHE A 41 5.84 2.62 -9.00
N SER A 42 5.55 3.70 -9.73
CA SER A 42 6.58 4.70 -10.04
C SER A 42 6.99 5.53 -8.83
N HIS A 43 6.04 5.83 -7.93
CA HIS A 43 6.32 6.68 -6.78
C HIS A 43 6.86 5.92 -5.57
N TYR A 44 6.48 4.65 -5.41
CA TYR A 44 6.77 3.94 -4.15
C TYR A 44 7.45 2.59 -4.34
N LEU A 45 6.89 1.70 -5.16
CA LEU A 45 7.45 0.34 -5.25
C LEU A 45 8.83 0.30 -5.89
N ASN A 46 9.18 1.29 -6.69
CA ASN A 46 10.53 1.41 -7.25
C ASN A 46 11.60 1.54 -6.18
N SER A 47 11.26 2.03 -4.99
CA SER A 47 12.25 2.24 -3.92
C SER A 47 12.37 1.03 -2.99
N ARG A 48 11.57 -0.02 -3.20
CA ARG A 48 11.67 -1.23 -2.37
C ARG A 48 13.00 -1.94 -2.58
N ASN A 49 13.46 -2.66 -1.57
CA ASN A 49 14.60 -3.55 -1.74
C ASN A 49 14.25 -4.62 -2.79
N PRO A 50 15.19 -4.97 -3.71
CA PRO A 50 14.86 -5.84 -4.85
C PRO A 50 14.29 -7.20 -4.49
N GLU A 51 14.63 -7.75 -3.33
CA GLU A 51 14.17 -9.08 -2.92
C GLU A 51 12.81 -9.06 -2.22
N VAL A 52 12.26 -7.88 -1.96
CA VAL A 52 10.98 -7.73 -1.28
C VAL A 52 9.83 -8.03 -2.23
N THR A 53 8.93 -8.92 -1.82
CA THR A 53 7.71 -9.20 -2.58
C THR A 53 6.58 -8.31 -2.12
N VAL A 54 5.62 -8.06 -3.01
CA VAL A 54 4.54 -7.09 -2.77
C VAL A 54 3.20 -7.70 -3.11
N ARG A 55 2.22 -7.47 -2.24
CA ARG A 55 0.81 -7.75 -2.54
C ARG A 55 0.04 -6.45 -2.48
N LEU A 56 -0.79 -6.22 -3.48
CA LEU A 56 -1.67 -5.06 -3.54
C LEU A 56 -3.11 -5.54 -3.53
N LEU A 57 -3.88 -5.11 -2.54
CA LEU A 57 -5.31 -5.38 -2.45
C LEU A 57 -6.03 -4.06 -2.68
N THR A 58 -6.71 -3.94 -3.81
CA THR A 58 -7.33 -2.69 -4.21
C THR A 58 -8.78 -2.87 -4.62
N GLY A 59 -9.46 -1.78 -4.99
CA GLY A 59 -10.86 -1.81 -5.37
C GLY A 59 -11.04 -2.10 -6.85
N LYS A 60 -12.27 -2.43 -7.22
CA LYS A 60 -12.60 -2.83 -8.60
C LYS A 60 -12.42 -1.69 -9.62
N ARG A 61 -12.35 -0.45 -9.16
CA ARG A 61 -12.21 0.71 -10.04
C ARG A 61 -10.76 1.10 -10.33
N SER A 62 -9.81 0.36 -9.79
CA SER A 62 -8.38 0.67 -9.93
C SER A 62 -7.80 0.08 -11.22
N LYS A 63 -8.38 0.43 -12.36
CA LYS A 63 -8.06 -0.20 -13.65
C LYS A 63 -6.62 0.03 -14.11
N ALA A 64 -6.06 1.20 -13.78
CA ALA A 64 -4.71 1.54 -14.23
C ALA A 64 -3.62 0.71 -13.56
N VAL A 65 -3.94 0.04 -12.45
CA VAL A 65 -2.97 -0.79 -11.73
C VAL A 65 -2.56 -2.01 -12.55
N LYS A 66 -3.51 -2.62 -13.27
CA LYS A 66 -3.24 -3.86 -14.00
C LYS A 66 -2.14 -3.70 -15.07
N PRO A 67 -2.25 -2.76 -16.03
CA PRO A 67 -1.18 -2.65 -17.03
C PRO A 67 0.16 -2.27 -16.42
N ALA A 68 0.19 -1.45 -15.39
CA ALA A 68 1.43 -1.10 -14.71
C ALA A 68 2.03 -2.32 -14.01
N ALA A 69 1.21 -3.13 -13.35
CA ALA A 69 1.68 -4.37 -12.71
C ALA A 69 2.26 -5.34 -13.72
N GLU A 70 1.60 -5.49 -14.87
CA GLU A 70 2.08 -6.38 -15.92
C GLU A 70 3.46 -5.96 -16.43
N LYS A 71 3.67 -4.67 -16.67
CA LYS A 71 4.97 -4.16 -17.11
C LYS A 71 6.03 -4.29 -16.03
N TYR A 72 5.65 -4.04 -14.79
CA TYR A 72 6.57 -4.19 -13.67
C TYR A 72 7.05 -5.64 -13.53
N ILE A 73 6.13 -6.59 -13.68
CA ILE A 73 6.46 -8.02 -13.61
C ILE A 73 7.31 -8.46 -14.81
N GLU A 74 7.07 -7.90 -16.01
CA GLU A 74 7.92 -8.19 -17.17
C GLU A 74 9.38 -7.82 -16.90
N GLU A 75 9.62 -6.71 -16.21
CA GLU A 75 10.98 -6.24 -15.97
C GLU A 75 11.63 -6.90 -14.74
N PHE A 76 10.88 -7.03 -13.65
CA PHE A 76 11.43 -7.42 -12.37
C PHE A 76 11.08 -8.85 -11.92
N GLY A 77 10.28 -9.57 -12.71
CA GLY A 77 9.83 -10.91 -12.35
C GLY A 77 8.56 -10.89 -11.49
N PRO A 78 8.12 -12.06 -11.01
CA PRO A 78 6.84 -12.19 -10.30
C PRO A 78 6.93 -11.70 -8.85
N VAL A 79 7.34 -10.47 -8.65
CA VAL A 79 7.54 -9.88 -7.31
C VAL A 79 6.30 -9.17 -6.78
N VAL A 80 5.29 -8.94 -7.62
CA VAL A 80 4.04 -8.25 -7.25
C VAL A 80 2.85 -9.11 -7.62
N GLU A 81 1.90 -9.21 -6.70
CA GLU A 81 0.59 -9.83 -6.96
C GLU A 81 -0.49 -8.82 -6.63
N VAL A 82 -1.50 -8.69 -7.49
CA VAL A 82 -2.60 -7.74 -7.32
C VAL A 82 -3.92 -8.49 -7.28
N LYS A 83 -4.73 -8.19 -6.28
CA LYS A 83 -6.10 -8.68 -6.19
C LYS A 83 -7.05 -7.52 -5.94
N LYS A 84 -8.32 -7.73 -6.24
CA LYS A 84 -9.35 -6.70 -6.05
C LYS A 84 -10.48 -7.21 -5.16
N SER A 85 -11.03 -6.31 -4.36
CA SER A 85 -12.14 -6.61 -3.47
C SER A 85 -12.99 -5.35 -3.28
N ASN A 86 -14.28 -5.53 -3.03
CA ASN A 86 -15.17 -4.44 -2.63
C ASN A 86 -15.40 -4.43 -1.12
N GLN A 87 -14.67 -5.24 -0.36
CA GLN A 87 -14.82 -5.36 1.08
C GLN A 87 -13.81 -4.54 1.89
N ILE A 88 -13.06 -3.66 1.22
CA ILE A 88 -12.04 -2.86 1.88
C ILE A 88 -12.42 -1.39 1.85
N HIS A 89 -12.18 -0.70 2.97
CA HIS A 89 -12.42 0.74 3.12
C HIS A 89 -11.19 1.47 3.63
N ASP A 90 -10.38 0.81 4.44
CA ASP A 90 -9.18 1.40 5.03
C ASP A 90 -8.01 1.39 4.05
N ARG A 91 -7.00 2.17 4.39
CA ARG A 91 -5.73 2.20 3.67
C ARG A 91 -4.65 1.82 4.67
N VAL A 92 -4.09 0.63 4.49
CA VAL A 92 -3.13 0.04 5.43
C VAL A 92 -1.91 -0.45 4.66
N ILE A 93 -0.74 -0.16 5.21
CA ILE A 93 0.53 -0.64 4.64
C ILE A 93 1.17 -1.54 5.69
N PHE A 94 1.18 -2.85 5.44
CA PHE A 94 1.86 -3.82 6.30
C PHE A 94 3.27 -4.08 5.79
N ILE A 95 4.22 -4.07 6.71
CA ILE A 95 5.65 -4.26 6.41
C ILE A 95 6.13 -5.51 7.15
N ASP A 96 6.62 -6.49 6.39
CA ASP A 96 7.25 -7.72 6.90
C ASP A 96 6.35 -8.54 7.83
N GLY A 97 5.05 -8.30 7.81
CA GLY A 97 4.08 -9.04 8.62
C GLY A 97 4.04 -8.66 10.09
N TYR A 98 4.85 -7.70 10.55
CA TYR A 98 4.88 -7.35 11.96
C TYR A 98 4.74 -5.84 12.24
N SER A 99 4.75 -5.01 11.24
CA SER A 99 4.43 -3.60 11.43
C SER A 99 3.43 -3.14 10.39
N GLY A 100 2.77 -2.02 10.66
CA GLY A 100 1.78 -1.48 9.75
C GLY A 100 1.51 -0.02 10.00
N TRP A 101 1.03 0.64 8.97
CA TRP A 101 0.69 2.06 8.98
C TRP A 101 -0.69 2.24 8.37
N ILE A 102 -1.48 3.15 8.93
CA ILE A 102 -2.77 3.53 8.36
C ILE A 102 -2.62 4.92 7.74
N SER A 103 -3.09 5.06 6.50
CA SER A 103 -3.17 6.35 5.83
C SER A 103 -4.59 6.89 5.92
N GLY A 104 -4.72 8.16 6.22
CA GLY A 104 -6.03 8.80 6.34
C GLY A 104 -6.76 8.98 5.02
N GLN A 105 -6.02 8.93 3.91
CA GLN A 105 -6.56 9.01 2.56
C GLN A 105 -5.92 7.96 1.68
N SER A 106 -6.51 7.69 0.52
CA SER A 106 -5.86 6.85 -0.47
C SER A 106 -4.47 7.39 -0.81
N ILE A 107 -3.53 6.47 -0.98
CA ILE A 107 -2.14 6.81 -1.27
C ILE A 107 -2.02 7.72 -2.48
N LYS A 108 -2.85 7.51 -3.51
CA LYS A 108 -2.79 8.32 -4.73
C LYS A 108 -3.25 9.77 -4.54
N ASP A 109 -4.09 10.03 -3.53
CA ASP A 109 -4.70 11.35 -3.31
C ASP A 109 -4.17 12.07 -2.07
N ALA A 110 -3.30 11.44 -1.31
CA ALA A 110 -2.94 11.90 0.02
C ALA A 110 -2.33 13.29 0.02
N ALA A 111 -2.81 14.12 0.91
CA ALA A 111 -2.35 15.48 1.17
C ALA A 111 -2.48 16.45 -0.03
N LYS A 112 -3.25 16.13 -1.06
CA LYS A 112 -3.46 17.05 -2.18
C LYS A 112 -4.32 18.23 -1.76
N ASP A 113 -5.57 17.96 -1.38
CA ASP A 113 -6.54 19.02 -1.09
C ASP A 113 -6.98 19.07 0.37
N LYS A 114 -6.75 18.01 1.12
CA LYS A 114 -7.24 17.84 2.48
C LYS A 114 -6.13 17.39 3.40
N PRO A 115 -6.22 17.72 4.70
CA PRO A 115 -5.26 17.21 5.67
C PRO A 115 -5.39 15.69 5.79
N THR A 116 -4.27 15.03 6.07
CA THR A 116 -4.28 13.59 6.27
C THR A 116 -3.17 13.20 7.25
N TYR A 117 -2.94 11.91 7.41
CA TYR A 117 -1.98 11.40 8.37
C TYR A 117 -1.48 10.02 7.96
N LEU A 118 -0.33 9.65 8.50
CA LEU A 118 0.15 8.27 8.55
C LEU A 118 0.34 7.94 10.02
N VAL A 119 -0.33 6.89 10.47
CA VAL A 119 -0.29 6.45 11.87
C VAL A 119 0.21 5.02 11.94
N ALA A 120 1.23 4.79 12.77
CA ALA A 120 1.71 3.43 13.01
C ALA A 120 0.67 2.66 13.83
N VAL A 121 0.37 1.45 13.39
CA VAL A 121 -0.53 0.56 14.13
C VAL A 121 0.23 -0.02 15.31
N SER A 122 -0.42 -0.03 16.48
CA SER A 122 0.18 -0.64 17.68
C SER A 122 0.56 -2.10 17.40
N PRO A 123 1.76 -2.55 17.82
CA PRO A 123 2.17 -3.95 17.63
C PRO A 123 1.16 -4.96 18.14
N ASP A 124 0.44 -4.63 19.21
CA ASP A 124 -0.57 -5.53 19.79
C ASP A 124 -1.75 -5.78 18.85
N VAL A 125 -2.03 -4.84 17.95
CA VAL A 125 -3.18 -4.89 17.05
C VAL A 125 -2.82 -5.51 15.69
N ILE A 126 -1.55 -5.50 15.33
CA ILE A 126 -1.10 -5.97 14.01
C ILE A 126 -1.58 -7.40 13.70
N PRO A 127 -1.42 -8.41 14.59
CA PRO A 127 -1.82 -9.77 14.24
C PRO A 127 -3.29 -9.89 13.86
N ASP A 128 -4.18 -9.27 14.61
CA ASP A 128 -5.62 -9.34 14.33
C ASP A 128 -5.98 -8.58 13.06
N LYS A 129 -5.40 -7.40 12.88
CA LYS A 129 -5.66 -6.58 11.69
C LYS A 129 -5.14 -7.26 10.43
N LEU A 130 -3.95 -7.80 10.50
CA LEU A 130 -3.36 -8.52 9.36
C LEU A 130 -4.20 -9.76 9.03
N ARG A 131 -4.64 -10.51 10.04
CA ARG A 131 -5.48 -11.69 9.82
C ARG A 131 -6.77 -11.33 9.10
N ALA A 132 -7.40 -10.22 9.46
CA ALA A 132 -8.63 -9.76 8.81
C ALA A 132 -8.39 -9.51 7.32
N TYR A 133 -7.32 -8.82 6.96
CA TYR A 133 -7.02 -8.53 5.56
C TYR A 133 -6.47 -9.73 4.80
N GLU A 134 -5.78 -10.65 5.47
CA GLU A 134 -5.40 -11.92 4.84
C GLU A 134 -6.63 -12.73 4.47
N SER A 135 -7.66 -12.73 5.32
CA SER A 135 -8.93 -13.40 5.02
C SER A 135 -9.60 -12.81 3.78
N ILE A 136 -9.62 -11.48 3.68
CA ILE A 136 -10.17 -10.80 2.50
C ILE A 136 -9.33 -11.14 1.28
N TRP A 137 -8.01 -11.15 1.41
CA TRP A 137 -7.10 -11.51 0.32
C TRP A 137 -7.39 -12.90 -0.24
N GLN A 138 -7.64 -13.89 0.62
CA GLN A 138 -7.92 -15.25 0.19
C GLN A 138 -9.18 -15.34 -0.66
N SER A 139 -10.20 -14.53 -0.37
CA SER A 139 -11.46 -14.53 -1.13
C SER A 139 -11.48 -13.50 -2.25
N ALA A 140 -10.45 -12.67 -2.37
CA ALA A 140 -10.40 -11.62 -3.38
C ALA A 140 -10.16 -12.18 -4.77
N THR A 141 -10.55 -11.40 -5.79
CA THR A 141 -10.43 -11.78 -7.19
C THR A 141 -9.11 -11.28 -7.76
N LYS A 142 -8.39 -12.13 -8.48
CA LYS A 142 -7.20 -11.68 -9.19
C LYS A 142 -7.57 -10.67 -10.27
N PHE A 143 -6.68 -9.74 -10.52
CA PHE A 143 -6.80 -8.84 -11.65
C PHE A 143 -6.58 -9.63 -12.95
N GLU A 144 -7.54 -9.47 -13.83
CA GLU A 144 -7.45 -10.10 -15.16
C GLU A 144 -7.48 -9.08 -16.27
#